data_cc10a115c5d69572e486a63f683129da
#
_entry.id   cc10a115c5d69572e486a63f683129da
#
_cell.length_a   1.000
_cell.length_b   1.000
_cell.length_c   1.000
_cell.angle_alpha   90.00
_cell.angle_beta   90.00
_cell.angle_gamma   90.00
#
_symmetry.space_group_name_H-M   'P 1'
#
loop_
_entity.id
_entity.type
_entity.pdbx_description
1 polymer ?
#
loop_
_entity_poly.entity_id
_entity_poly.type
_entity_poly.pdbx_seq_one_letter_code
_entity_poly.pdbx_strand_id
1 'polypeptide(L)'
;MMTSHSKIFAGAFCLFAAAGAVQADDATIKIALNDWTGQHVSAKLAGAVLQQMGHKVAYVEADAVGQHEQIAEGNLDLNPEIWTNNVGEVFPHAVAAGAINIVGDLGLDPREGWYYPPYMEAKCPGLPSYQALYDCAAAFATGSSGGKGHLLAYPETWGSSSIDQVAIMELPFVAEPAASEDVLIESLKDAVAAEEPILAMFWQPHWLHSDIDLKPVEWDSNSAGCVAGANQSRGDACGFAQAAVTKITSAEFASRWPDAYAFVTAFSLDNDTRTALIRRVNEEGLTVEEAVGQWLEANKPAAAVWIN
;
A
#
# COMPACT_ATOMS: atom_id res chain seq x y z
N MET A 1 -75.35 52.50 29.59
CA MET A 1 -75.13 51.61 28.42
C MET A 1 -73.66 51.64 28.08
N MET A 2 -72.92 50.65 28.46
CA MET A 2 -71.43 50.57 28.29
C MET A 2 -71.11 49.73 27.06
N THR A 3 -70.44 50.27 26.11
CA THR A 3 -69.93 49.59 24.90
C THR A 3 -68.45 49.22 25.15
N SER A 4 -68.19 47.88 25.27
CA SER A 4 -66.88 47.35 25.41
C SER A 4 -66.19 47.22 24.05
N HIS A 5 -64.98 47.79 23.91
CA HIS A 5 -64.16 47.67 22.70
C HIS A 5 -63.07 46.63 23.02
N SER A 6 -63.16 45.44 22.35
CA SER A 6 -62.16 44.40 22.41
C SER A 6 -61.02 44.68 21.44
N LYS A 7 -59.78 44.86 21.91
CA LYS A 7 -58.55 44.99 21.09
C LYS A 7 -57.97 43.63 20.84
N ILE A 8 -57.92 43.21 19.58
CA ILE A 8 -57.21 42.02 19.12
C ILE A 8 -55.75 42.38 18.96
N PHE A 9 -54.85 41.73 19.72
CA PHE A 9 -53.41 41.77 19.55
C PHE A 9 -53.00 40.65 18.57
N ALA A 10 -52.51 41.01 17.41
CA ALA A 10 -51.87 40.11 16.48
C ALA A 10 -50.39 39.93 16.89
N GLY A 11 -50.06 38.77 17.48
CA GLY A 11 -48.69 38.39 17.79
C GLY A 11 -47.98 37.90 16.52
N ALA A 12 -46.96 38.60 16.04
CA ALA A 12 -46.07 38.13 15.01
C ALA A 12 -45.12 37.09 15.60
N PHE A 13 -45.24 35.86 15.13
CA PHE A 13 -44.33 34.77 15.47
C PHE A 13 -43.14 34.83 14.52
N CYS A 14 -42.01 35.37 14.96
CA CYS A 14 -40.73 35.25 14.25
C CYS A 14 -40.18 33.83 14.43
N LEU A 15 -40.26 33.02 13.38
CA LEU A 15 -39.51 31.76 13.28
C LEU A 15 -38.02 32.10 13.09
N PHE A 16 -37.25 31.99 14.15
CA PHE A 16 -35.79 31.91 14.03
C PHE A 16 -35.45 30.54 13.48
N ALA A 17 -35.05 30.45 12.22
CA ALA A 17 -34.34 29.29 11.69
C ALA A 17 -32.96 29.27 12.37
N ALA A 18 -32.80 28.41 13.36
CA ALA A 18 -31.48 28.06 13.87
C ALA A 18 -30.76 27.31 12.76
N ALA A 19 -29.87 27.99 12.03
CA ALA A 19 -28.84 27.33 11.24
C ALA A 19 -27.97 26.59 12.27
N GLY A 20 -28.18 25.29 12.37
CA GLY A 20 -27.29 24.42 13.13
C GLY A 20 -25.91 24.54 12.49
N ALA A 21 -24.97 25.15 13.20
CA ALA A 21 -23.56 25.03 12.87
C ALA A 21 -23.26 23.52 12.96
N VAL A 22 -22.91 22.92 11.84
CA VAL A 22 -22.31 21.59 11.81
C VAL A 22 -21.02 21.72 12.63
N GLN A 23 -21.06 21.21 13.84
CA GLN A 23 -19.91 21.18 14.73
C GLN A 23 -18.94 20.21 14.05
N ALA A 24 -17.80 20.73 13.56
CA ALA A 24 -16.74 19.88 13.04
C ALA A 24 -16.40 18.84 14.14
N ASP A 25 -16.47 17.56 13.79
CA ASP A 25 -16.09 16.48 14.70
C ASP A 25 -14.62 16.70 15.07
N ASP A 26 -14.35 17.08 16.33
CA ASP A 26 -12.99 17.30 16.85
C ASP A 26 -12.23 15.96 17.02
N ALA A 27 -12.76 14.88 16.47
CA ALA A 27 -12.17 13.56 16.49
C ALA A 27 -10.92 13.51 15.62
N THR A 28 -9.92 12.77 16.09
CA THR A 28 -8.66 12.56 15.40
C THR A 28 -8.83 11.53 14.30
N ILE A 29 -8.39 11.83 13.08
CA ILE A 29 -8.30 10.88 11.96
C ILE A 29 -7.11 9.95 12.22
N LYS A 30 -7.37 8.65 12.32
CA LYS A 30 -6.36 7.62 12.53
C LYS A 30 -5.96 7.02 11.19
N ILE A 31 -4.72 7.27 10.78
CA ILE A 31 -4.15 6.75 9.53
C ILE A 31 -3.30 5.52 9.86
N ALA A 32 -3.51 4.42 9.14
CA ALA A 32 -2.67 3.24 9.24
C ALA A 32 -1.23 3.54 8.83
N LEU A 33 -0.27 2.99 9.54
CA LEU A 33 1.14 3.04 9.23
C LEU A 33 1.66 1.61 9.15
N ASN A 34 1.95 1.15 7.95
CA ASN A 34 2.56 -0.15 7.71
C ASN A 34 4.10 -0.03 7.83
N ASP A 35 4.83 -1.13 7.72
CA ASP A 35 6.25 -1.18 8.02
C ASP A 35 7.17 -1.11 6.78
N TRP A 36 6.76 -0.39 5.73
CA TRP A 36 7.63 -0.08 4.57
C TRP A 36 7.58 1.40 4.20
N THR A 37 8.71 1.87 3.69
CA THR A 37 8.96 3.30 3.43
C THR A 37 7.94 3.93 2.48
N GLY A 38 7.53 3.19 1.45
CA GLY A 38 6.57 3.70 0.46
C GLY A 38 5.22 4.03 1.06
N GLN A 39 4.70 3.18 1.96
CA GLN A 39 3.45 3.43 2.64
C GLN A 39 3.57 4.57 3.65
N HIS A 40 4.70 4.66 4.35
CA HIS A 40 4.98 5.82 5.21
C HIS A 40 4.94 7.12 4.44
N VAL A 41 5.53 7.17 3.24
CA VAL A 41 5.47 8.36 2.37
C VAL A 41 4.02 8.71 2.03
N SER A 42 3.23 7.74 1.59
CA SER A 42 1.82 7.95 1.24
C SER A 42 0.98 8.39 2.44
N ALA A 43 1.14 7.74 3.60
CA ALA A 43 0.42 8.04 4.83
C ALA A 43 0.78 9.42 5.39
N LYS A 44 2.09 9.75 5.45
CA LYS A 44 2.57 11.02 5.99
C LYS A 44 2.24 12.18 5.08
N LEU A 45 2.27 11.97 3.75
CA LEU A 45 1.87 13.01 2.80
C LEU A 45 0.37 13.31 2.89
N ALA A 46 -0.46 12.27 2.91
CA ALA A 46 -1.90 12.44 3.11
C ALA A 46 -2.20 13.11 4.46
N GLY A 47 -1.57 12.65 5.52
CA GLY A 47 -1.76 13.21 6.86
C GLY A 47 -1.28 14.66 6.99
N ALA A 48 -0.17 15.03 6.34
CA ALA A 48 0.31 16.41 6.35
C ALA A 48 -0.66 17.37 5.65
N VAL A 49 -1.29 16.94 4.54
CA VAL A 49 -2.32 17.73 3.86
C VAL A 49 -3.58 17.84 4.72
N LEU A 50 -4.05 16.74 5.34
CA LEU A 50 -5.17 16.76 6.27
C LEU A 50 -4.93 17.71 7.45
N GLN A 51 -3.71 17.75 7.98
CA GLN A 51 -3.33 18.70 9.03
C GLN A 51 -3.35 20.17 8.52
N GLN A 52 -2.92 20.43 7.29
CA GLN A 52 -3.04 21.76 6.67
C GLN A 52 -4.51 22.17 6.47
N MET A 53 -5.42 21.20 6.25
CA MET A 53 -6.87 21.43 6.21
C MET A 53 -7.48 21.66 7.59
N GLY A 54 -6.71 21.49 8.67
CA GLY A 54 -7.15 21.72 10.06
C GLY A 54 -7.58 20.47 10.82
N HIS A 55 -7.46 19.29 10.23
CA HIS A 55 -7.77 18.04 10.93
C HIS A 55 -6.67 17.62 11.92
N LYS A 56 -7.08 16.96 13.01
CA LYS A 56 -6.17 16.24 13.88
C LYS A 56 -5.89 14.87 13.25
N VAL A 57 -4.62 14.50 13.16
CA VAL A 57 -4.17 13.23 12.59
C VAL A 57 -3.32 12.48 13.60
N ALA A 58 -3.55 11.18 13.72
CA ALA A 58 -2.71 10.24 14.42
C ALA A 58 -2.32 9.10 13.49
N TYR A 59 -1.08 8.62 13.60
CA TYR A 59 -0.61 7.46 12.86
C TYR A 59 -0.61 6.26 13.79
N VAL A 60 -1.11 5.13 13.31
CA VAL A 60 -1.26 3.90 14.10
C VAL A 60 -0.60 2.76 13.35
N GLU A 61 0.38 2.14 13.97
CA GLU A 61 1.07 0.98 13.40
C GLU A 61 0.09 -0.19 13.19
N ALA A 62 0.16 -0.79 12.02
CA ALA A 62 -0.66 -1.93 11.64
C ALA A 62 0.07 -2.77 10.58
N ASP A 63 0.02 -4.10 10.70
CA ASP A 63 0.52 -4.98 9.66
C ASP A 63 -0.38 -4.95 8.41
N ALA A 64 0.16 -5.39 7.27
CA ALA A 64 -0.51 -5.28 5.98
C ALA A 64 -1.83 -6.08 5.88
N VAL A 65 -2.00 -7.11 6.66
CA VAL A 65 -3.18 -7.98 6.64
C VAL A 65 -4.17 -7.58 7.74
N GLY A 66 -3.71 -7.44 8.98
CA GLY A 66 -4.56 -7.14 10.16
C GLY A 66 -5.18 -5.75 10.14
N GLN A 67 -4.62 -4.80 9.38
CA GLN A 67 -5.18 -3.45 9.24
C GLN A 67 -6.61 -3.43 8.68
N HIS A 68 -6.98 -4.41 7.86
CA HIS A 68 -8.32 -4.47 7.26
C HIS A 68 -9.41 -4.71 8.31
N GLU A 69 -9.14 -5.55 9.30
CA GLU A 69 -10.06 -5.74 10.42
C GLU A 69 -10.17 -4.47 11.26
N GLN A 70 -9.04 -3.82 11.55
CA GLN A 70 -9.03 -2.57 12.32
C GLN A 70 -9.80 -1.43 11.64
N ILE A 71 -9.71 -1.31 10.29
CA ILE A 71 -10.50 -0.33 9.54
C ILE A 71 -11.97 -0.71 9.52
N ALA A 72 -12.30 -1.99 9.33
CA ALA A 72 -13.68 -2.48 9.33
C ALA A 72 -14.38 -2.26 10.68
N GLU A 73 -13.63 -2.33 11.77
CA GLU A 73 -14.12 -2.08 13.14
C GLU A 73 -14.11 -0.58 13.54
N GLY A 74 -13.55 0.30 12.71
CA GLY A 74 -13.41 1.73 13.00
C GLY A 74 -12.29 2.06 14.01
N ASN A 75 -11.38 1.13 14.26
CA ASN A 75 -10.18 1.37 15.05
C ASN A 75 -9.13 2.17 14.27
N LEU A 76 -9.17 2.08 12.96
CA LEU A 76 -8.46 2.91 11.98
C LEU A 76 -9.49 3.58 11.06
N ASP A 77 -9.18 4.77 10.56
CA ASP A 77 -10.10 5.56 9.73
C ASP A 77 -9.68 5.58 8.24
N LEU A 78 -8.39 5.53 7.95
CA LEU A 78 -7.82 5.70 6.61
C LEU A 78 -6.56 4.88 6.42
N ASN A 79 -6.42 4.21 5.27
CA ASN A 79 -5.14 3.85 4.70
C ASN A 79 -5.07 4.33 3.23
N PRO A 80 -4.12 5.20 2.88
CA PRO A 80 -4.00 5.72 1.52
C PRO A 80 -3.26 4.79 0.54
N GLU A 81 -2.72 3.65 1.00
CA GLU A 81 -1.93 2.74 0.16
C GLU A 81 -2.20 1.26 0.51
N ILE A 82 -3.12 0.65 -0.22
CA ILE A 82 -3.41 -0.79 -0.14
C ILE A 82 -3.06 -1.47 -1.46
N TRP A 83 -2.16 -2.43 -1.41
CA TRP A 83 -1.80 -3.29 -2.53
C TRP A 83 -2.80 -4.45 -2.63
N THR A 84 -3.64 -4.44 -3.67
CA THR A 84 -4.85 -5.29 -3.74
C THR A 84 -4.58 -6.78 -4.02
N ASN A 85 -3.37 -7.13 -4.36
CA ASN A 85 -2.95 -8.53 -4.59
C ASN A 85 -2.46 -9.24 -3.31
N ASN A 86 -2.42 -8.55 -2.17
CA ASN A 86 -1.93 -9.10 -0.90
C ASN A 86 -2.81 -8.68 0.28
N VAL A 87 -4.13 -8.75 0.13
CA VAL A 87 -5.09 -8.21 1.12
C VAL A 87 -5.72 -9.27 2.03
N GLY A 88 -5.52 -10.56 1.76
CA GLY A 88 -6.16 -11.65 2.52
C GLY A 88 -7.68 -11.70 2.34
N GLU A 89 -8.33 -12.62 3.05
CA GLU A 89 -9.77 -12.88 2.92
C GLU A 89 -10.65 -11.83 3.61
N VAL A 90 -10.17 -11.16 4.65
CA VAL A 90 -10.94 -10.16 5.42
C VAL A 90 -11.34 -8.97 4.55
N PHE A 91 -10.43 -8.49 3.71
CA PHE A 91 -10.64 -7.29 2.90
C PHE A 91 -11.85 -7.39 1.95
N PRO A 92 -11.96 -8.38 1.05
CA PRO A 92 -13.09 -8.47 0.15
C PRO A 92 -14.42 -8.65 0.89
N HIS A 93 -14.45 -9.37 2.01
CA HIS A 93 -15.64 -9.52 2.83
C HIS A 93 -16.07 -8.20 3.50
N ALA A 94 -15.12 -7.45 4.06
CA ALA A 94 -15.38 -6.16 4.69
C ALA A 94 -15.85 -5.10 3.67
N VAL A 95 -15.28 -5.09 2.47
CA VAL A 95 -15.76 -4.24 1.36
C VAL A 95 -17.18 -4.61 0.94
N ALA A 96 -17.48 -5.91 0.76
CA ALA A 96 -18.80 -6.37 0.40
C ALA A 96 -19.86 -6.06 1.48
N ALA A 97 -19.47 -6.05 2.75
CA ALA A 97 -20.33 -5.68 3.87
C ALA A 97 -20.48 -4.16 4.05
N GLY A 98 -19.73 -3.34 3.30
CA GLY A 98 -19.72 -1.89 3.45
C GLY A 98 -19.00 -1.39 4.71
N ALA A 99 -18.21 -2.24 5.37
CA ALA A 99 -17.40 -1.86 6.52
C ALA A 99 -16.10 -1.13 6.11
N ILE A 100 -15.64 -1.38 4.88
CA ILE A 100 -14.52 -0.68 4.24
C ILE A 100 -15.02 -0.04 2.94
N ASN A 101 -14.70 1.22 2.72
CA ASN A 101 -14.93 1.92 1.45
C ASN A 101 -13.63 2.00 0.65
N ILE A 102 -13.65 1.53 -0.59
CA ILE A 102 -12.58 1.82 -1.55
C ILE A 102 -12.85 3.21 -2.12
N VAL A 103 -11.89 4.14 -1.92
CA VAL A 103 -12.06 5.56 -2.31
C VAL A 103 -11.49 5.84 -3.70
N GLY A 104 -10.70 4.93 -4.23
CA GLY A 104 -10.13 5.04 -5.57
C GLY A 104 -8.66 4.65 -5.62
N ASP A 105 -8.10 4.66 -6.81
CA ASP A 105 -6.71 4.36 -7.09
C ASP A 105 -5.78 5.45 -6.54
N LEU A 106 -4.59 5.08 -6.07
CA LEU A 106 -3.58 6.03 -5.61
C LEU A 106 -2.85 6.72 -6.78
N GLY A 107 -2.83 6.10 -7.97
CA GLY A 107 -2.20 6.65 -9.17
C GLY A 107 -0.87 5.98 -9.55
N LEU A 108 -0.53 4.85 -8.92
CA LEU A 108 0.69 4.10 -9.20
C LEU A 108 0.46 3.04 -10.29
N ASP A 109 1.54 2.64 -10.98
CA ASP A 109 1.57 1.44 -11.85
C ASP A 109 2.36 0.32 -11.13
N PRO A 110 1.71 -0.43 -10.23
CA PRO A 110 2.39 -1.36 -9.35
C PRO A 110 2.66 -2.69 -10.06
N ARG A 111 3.81 -3.29 -9.73
CA ARG A 111 4.17 -4.66 -10.12
C ARG A 111 4.91 -5.32 -8.98
N GLU A 112 4.53 -6.52 -8.66
CA GLU A 112 5.24 -7.37 -7.72
C GLU A 112 5.66 -8.67 -8.40
N GLY A 113 6.73 -9.28 -7.90
CA GLY A 113 7.21 -10.54 -8.45
C GLY A 113 8.53 -10.97 -7.87
N TRP A 114 8.99 -12.11 -8.33
CA TRP A 114 10.34 -12.55 -8.02
C TRP A 114 11.31 -11.94 -9.04
N TYR A 115 12.37 -11.36 -8.51
CA TYR A 115 13.39 -10.68 -9.30
C TYR A 115 14.75 -11.33 -9.09
N TYR A 116 15.58 -11.29 -10.13
CA TYR A 116 16.94 -11.80 -10.13
C TYR A 116 17.86 -10.87 -10.95
N PRO A 117 19.17 -10.80 -10.64
CA PRO A 117 20.12 -10.05 -11.46
C PRO A 117 20.39 -10.75 -12.78
N PRO A 118 20.61 -10.03 -13.91
CA PRO A 118 20.77 -10.61 -15.25
C PRO A 118 21.88 -11.67 -15.38
N TYR A 119 22.96 -11.58 -14.59
CA TYR A 119 24.03 -12.57 -14.59
C TYR A 119 23.57 -13.98 -14.18
N MET A 120 22.42 -14.09 -13.54
CA MET A 120 21.83 -15.38 -13.19
C MET A 120 21.35 -16.17 -14.41
N GLU A 121 21.09 -15.55 -15.56
CA GLU A 121 20.69 -16.25 -16.78
C GLU A 121 21.79 -17.21 -17.29
N ALA A 122 23.06 -16.89 -17.03
CA ALA A 122 24.18 -17.79 -17.33
C ALA A 122 24.27 -18.97 -16.33
N LYS A 123 23.85 -18.78 -15.09
CA LYS A 123 23.87 -19.80 -14.02
C LYS A 123 22.58 -20.66 -14.02
N CYS A 124 21.50 -20.12 -14.56
CA CYS A 124 20.17 -20.74 -14.64
C CYS A 124 19.61 -20.57 -16.07
N PRO A 125 20.07 -21.38 -17.03
CA PRO A 125 19.56 -21.32 -18.41
C PRO A 125 18.06 -21.59 -18.46
N GLY A 126 17.33 -20.76 -19.18
CA GLY A 126 15.87 -20.80 -19.28
C GLY A 126 15.16 -19.67 -18.54
N LEU A 127 15.85 -18.92 -17.65
CA LEU A 127 15.32 -17.65 -17.18
C LEU A 127 15.09 -16.71 -18.39
N PRO A 128 14.02 -15.89 -18.37
CA PRO A 128 13.17 -15.53 -17.22
C PRO A 128 12.03 -16.50 -16.89
N SER A 129 11.81 -17.59 -17.66
CA SER A 129 10.71 -18.51 -17.35
C SER A 129 10.82 -19.12 -15.96
N TYR A 130 9.71 -19.10 -15.19
CA TYR A 130 9.64 -19.76 -13.88
C TYR A 130 9.98 -21.27 -13.97
N GLN A 131 9.74 -21.91 -15.12
CA GLN A 131 10.01 -23.33 -15.33
C GLN A 131 11.51 -23.67 -15.17
N ALA A 132 12.40 -22.73 -15.49
CA ALA A 132 13.82 -22.90 -15.29
C ALA A 132 14.18 -23.12 -13.82
N LEU A 133 13.42 -22.56 -12.89
CA LEU A 133 13.67 -22.67 -11.45
C LEU A 133 13.60 -24.12 -10.94
N TYR A 134 12.89 -25.02 -11.60
CA TYR A 134 12.88 -26.45 -11.24
C TYR A 134 14.21 -27.13 -11.49
N ASP A 135 14.88 -26.76 -12.57
CA ASP A 135 16.11 -27.43 -13.01
C ASP A 135 17.38 -26.77 -12.46
N CYS A 136 17.32 -25.46 -12.17
CA CYS A 136 18.47 -24.66 -11.75
C CYS A 136 18.42 -24.20 -10.28
N ALA A 137 17.51 -24.69 -9.46
CA ALA A 137 17.38 -24.28 -8.05
C ALA A 137 18.73 -24.26 -7.31
N ALA A 138 19.60 -25.24 -7.56
CA ALA A 138 20.93 -25.31 -6.94
C ALA A 138 21.80 -24.08 -7.26
N ALA A 139 21.55 -23.35 -8.35
CA ALA A 139 22.26 -22.11 -8.67
C ALA A 139 21.93 -20.96 -7.72
N PHE A 140 20.82 -21.06 -7.00
CA PHE A 140 20.36 -20.12 -5.98
C PHE A 140 20.55 -20.64 -4.55
N ALA A 141 21.26 -21.78 -4.37
CA ALA A 141 21.43 -22.36 -3.05
C ALA A 141 22.35 -21.51 -2.16
N THR A 142 21.97 -21.40 -0.90
CA THR A 142 22.76 -20.76 0.17
C THR A 142 23.19 -21.82 1.19
N GLY A 143 24.06 -21.45 2.15
CA GLY A 143 24.47 -22.33 3.22
C GLY A 143 23.31 -22.80 4.11
N SER A 144 22.23 -22.03 4.22
CA SER A 144 21.04 -22.34 5.02
C SER A 144 19.99 -23.16 4.27
N SER A 145 19.97 -23.13 2.92
CA SER A 145 18.90 -23.72 2.12
C SER A 145 18.93 -25.25 1.97
N GLY A 146 19.92 -25.93 2.55
CA GLY A 146 20.01 -27.39 2.53
C GLY A 146 20.13 -28.00 1.13
N GLY A 147 20.73 -27.28 0.18
CA GLY A 147 20.91 -27.69 -1.22
C GLY A 147 19.72 -27.37 -2.12
N LYS A 148 18.65 -26.82 -1.59
CA LYS A 148 17.57 -26.22 -2.37
C LYS A 148 17.93 -24.79 -2.80
N GLY A 149 17.24 -24.24 -3.78
CA GLY A 149 17.32 -22.82 -4.06
C GLY A 149 16.84 -21.99 -2.86
N HIS A 150 17.36 -20.80 -2.73
CA HIS A 150 16.93 -19.83 -1.73
C HIS A 150 16.16 -18.69 -2.41
N LEU A 151 14.98 -18.37 -1.87
CA LEU A 151 14.17 -17.22 -2.24
C LEU A 151 14.04 -16.32 -1.01
N LEU A 152 14.52 -15.09 -1.12
CA LEU A 152 14.30 -14.06 -0.11
C LEU A 152 12.89 -13.49 -0.30
N ALA A 153 11.98 -13.83 0.61
CA ALA A 153 10.59 -13.40 0.58
C ALA A 153 10.41 -12.04 1.27
N TYR A 154 9.22 -11.46 1.13
CA TYR A 154 8.82 -10.30 1.93
C TYR A 154 8.86 -10.60 3.43
N PRO A 155 8.99 -9.57 4.29
CA PRO A 155 8.75 -9.70 5.73
C PRO A 155 7.41 -10.39 6.03
N GLU A 156 7.34 -11.18 7.09
CA GLU A 156 6.11 -11.94 7.47
C GLU A 156 4.90 -11.02 7.66
N THR A 157 5.11 -9.78 8.12
CA THR A 157 4.08 -8.76 8.31
C THR A 157 3.42 -8.30 7.02
N TRP A 158 4.03 -8.60 5.85
CA TRP A 158 3.49 -8.23 4.53
C TRP A 158 2.73 -9.38 3.86
N GLY A 159 2.74 -10.57 4.46
CA GLY A 159 2.05 -11.76 3.98
C GLY A 159 2.96 -12.89 3.52
N SER A 160 2.35 -14.00 3.07
CA SER A 160 3.05 -15.27 2.80
C SER A 160 3.10 -15.67 1.32
N SER A 161 2.71 -14.78 0.40
CA SER A 161 2.49 -15.14 -1.02
C SER A 161 3.63 -15.90 -1.69
N SER A 162 4.90 -15.55 -1.41
CA SER A 162 6.06 -16.26 -1.97
C SER A 162 6.27 -17.64 -1.33
N ILE A 163 5.99 -17.77 -0.04
CA ILE A 163 6.10 -19.05 0.69
C ILE A 163 5.04 -20.02 0.15
N ASP A 164 3.81 -19.53 0.01
CA ASP A 164 2.68 -20.30 -0.52
C ASP A 164 2.91 -20.69 -1.97
N GLN A 165 3.46 -19.78 -2.78
CA GLN A 165 3.82 -20.03 -4.18
C GLN A 165 4.85 -21.15 -4.30
N VAL A 166 5.92 -21.12 -3.51
CA VAL A 166 6.93 -22.18 -3.48
C VAL A 166 6.31 -23.53 -3.12
N ALA A 167 5.42 -23.54 -2.12
CA ALA A 167 4.79 -24.77 -1.63
C ALA A 167 3.79 -25.35 -2.64
N ILE A 168 2.89 -24.54 -3.18
CA ILE A 168 1.85 -24.99 -4.13
C ILE A 168 2.46 -25.46 -5.45
N MET A 169 3.47 -24.74 -5.93
CA MET A 169 4.19 -25.10 -7.15
C MET A 169 5.19 -26.25 -6.96
N GLU A 170 5.39 -26.71 -5.73
CA GLU A 170 6.42 -27.72 -5.38
C GLU A 170 7.82 -27.37 -5.92
N LEU A 171 8.16 -26.07 -5.89
CA LEU A 171 9.46 -25.60 -6.34
C LEU A 171 10.56 -26.12 -5.38
N PRO A 172 11.72 -26.54 -5.90
CA PRO A 172 12.81 -26.99 -5.06
C PRO A 172 13.56 -25.83 -4.39
N PHE A 173 12.81 -24.95 -3.74
CA PHE A 173 13.28 -23.76 -3.04
C PHE A 173 12.89 -23.78 -1.57
N VAL A 174 13.59 -22.97 -0.80
CA VAL A 174 13.18 -22.49 0.53
C VAL A 174 12.93 -21.01 0.41
N ALA A 175 11.72 -20.56 0.69
CA ALA A 175 11.40 -19.15 0.79
C ALA A 175 11.58 -18.72 2.26
N GLU A 176 12.51 -17.79 2.50
CA GLU A 176 12.82 -17.25 3.83
C GLU A 176 12.39 -15.78 3.88
N PRO A 177 11.56 -15.36 4.86
CA PRO A 177 11.17 -13.97 5.00
C PRO A 177 12.38 -13.08 5.33
N ALA A 178 12.48 -11.93 4.67
CA ALA A 178 13.41 -10.89 5.10
C ALA A 178 12.98 -10.34 6.47
N ALA A 179 13.94 -9.90 7.27
CA ALA A 179 13.62 -9.32 8.58
C ALA A 179 12.95 -7.93 8.48
N SER A 180 13.21 -7.19 7.37
CA SER A 180 12.67 -5.86 7.11
C SER A 180 12.85 -5.47 5.63
N GLU A 181 12.27 -4.33 5.21
CA GLU A 181 12.54 -3.70 3.92
C GLU A 181 14.04 -3.42 3.72
N ASP A 182 14.71 -2.87 4.72
CA ASP A 182 16.13 -2.54 4.64
C ASP A 182 16.98 -3.78 4.39
N VAL A 183 16.71 -4.89 5.09
CA VAL A 183 17.41 -6.16 4.88
C VAL A 183 17.19 -6.70 3.47
N LEU A 184 15.98 -6.56 2.93
CA LEU A 184 15.66 -6.98 1.56
C LEU A 184 16.45 -6.14 0.53
N ILE A 185 16.48 -4.82 0.70
CA ILE A 185 17.22 -3.90 -0.16
C ILE A 185 18.73 -4.15 -0.09
N GLU A 186 19.29 -4.24 1.13
CA GLU A 186 20.71 -4.49 1.34
C GLU A 186 21.14 -5.84 0.74
N SER A 187 20.35 -6.91 0.95
CA SER A 187 20.64 -8.22 0.38
C SER A 187 20.70 -8.19 -1.15
N LEU A 188 19.80 -7.46 -1.80
CA LEU A 188 19.82 -7.29 -3.26
C LEU A 188 21.04 -6.48 -3.72
N LYS A 189 21.37 -5.38 -3.04
CA LYS A 189 22.55 -4.54 -3.36
C LYS A 189 23.85 -5.34 -3.20
N ASP A 190 24.00 -6.05 -2.09
CA ASP A 190 25.21 -6.81 -1.77
C ASP A 190 25.42 -7.97 -2.75
N ALA A 191 24.36 -8.73 -3.06
CA ALA A 191 24.43 -9.82 -4.02
C ALA A 191 24.80 -9.34 -5.42
N VAL A 192 24.21 -8.22 -5.87
CA VAL A 192 24.54 -7.63 -7.17
C VAL A 192 25.98 -7.13 -7.20
N ALA A 193 26.45 -6.45 -6.16
CA ALA A 193 27.81 -5.94 -6.06
C ALA A 193 28.88 -7.07 -6.06
N ALA A 194 28.55 -8.22 -5.46
CA ALA A 194 29.45 -9.37 -5.38
C ALA A 194 29.24 -10.42 -6.51
N GLU A 195 28.29 -10.19 -7.42
CA GLU A 195 27.83 -11.17 -8.44
C GLU A 195 27.44 -12.52 -7.82
N GLU A 196 26.88 -12.47 -6.58
CA GLU A 196 26.38 -13.63 -5.86
C GLU A 196 24.94 -13.99 -6.29
N PRO A 197 24.57 -15.28 -6.22
CA PRO A 197 23.22 -15.69 -6.57
C PRO A 197 22.18 -15.13 -5.61
N ILE A 198 21.13 -14.50 -6.17
CA ILE A 198 19.95 -14.07 -5.41
C ILE A 198 18.69 -14.20 -6.27
N LEU A 199 17.61 -14.67 -5.65
CA LEU A 199 16.24 -14.57 -6.10
C LEU A 199 15.45 -13.94 -4.95
N ALA A 200 14.75 -12.84 -5.21
CA ALA A 200 14.02 -12.14 -4.15
C ALA A 200 12.64 -11.69 -4.63
N MET A 201 11.67 -11.70 -3.73
CA MET A 201 10.42 -10.99 -3.92
C MET A 201 10.67 -9.49 -3.82
N PHE A 202 10.24 -8.73 -4.82
CA PHE A 202 10.40 -7.28 -4.86
C PHE A 202 9.26 -6.62 -5.65
N TRP A 203 9.27 -5.28 -5.73
CA TRP A 203 8.18 -4.54 -6.36
C TRP A 203 8.62 -3.30 -7.12
N GLN A 204 7.73 -2.80 -7.97
CA GLN A 204 7.78 -1.50 -8.63
C GLN A 204 6.48 -0.72 -8.32
N PRO A 205 6.54 0.62 -8.24
CA PRO A 205 7.69 1.49 -8.40
C PRO A 205 8.59 1.50 -7.15
N HIS A 206 9.90 1.36 -7.35
CA HIS A 206 10.93 1.47 -6.31
C HIS A 206 12.24 1.99 -6.91
N TRP A 207 12.94 2.87 -6.20
CA TRP A 207 14.17 3.51 -6.65
C TRP A 207 15.30 2.52 -6.95
N LEU A 208 15.33 1.40 -6.27
CA LEU A 208 16.37 0.38 -6.39
C LEU A 208 16.54 -0.11 -7.85
N HIS A 209 15.46 -0.18 -8.63
CA HIS A 209 15.50 -0.54 -10.05
C HIS A 209 16.24 0.47 -10.94
N SER A 210 16.52 1.68 -10.43
CA SER A 210 17.36 2.65 -11.11
C SER A 210 18.84 2.47 -10.80
N ASP A 211 19.17 1.80 -9.71
CA ASP A 211 20.53 1.65 -9.21
C ASP A 211 21.11 0.27 -9.53
N ILE A 212 20.28 -0.77 -9.54
CA ILE A 212 20.66 -2.14 -9.89
C ILE A 212 19.72 -2.73 -10.95
N ASP A 213 20.28 -3.50 -11.86
CA ASP A 213 19.50 -4.18 -12.90
C ASP A 213 18.91 -5.47 -12.33
N LEU A 214 17.59 -5.54 -12.29
CA LEU A 214 16.81 -6.69 -11.82
C LEU A 214 15.78 -7.08 -12.87
N LYS A 215 15.73 -8.35 -13.23
CA LYS A 215 14.76 -8.92 -14.16
C LYS A 215 13.70 -9.71 -13.41
N PRO A 216 12.41 -9.59 -13.79
CA PRO A 216 11.34 -10.39 -13.20
C PRO A 216 11.39 -11.83 -13.73
N VAL A 217 10.99 -12.78 -12.89
CA VAL A 217 10.63 -14.13 -13.33
C VAL A 217 9.28 -14.02 -14.08
N GLU A 218 9.22 -14.65 -15.26
CA GLU A 218 8.02 -14.69 -16.08
C GLU A 218 7.21 -15.95 -15.79
N TRP A 219 5.90 -15.78 -15.64
CA TRP A 219 4.91 -16.81 -15.32
C TRP A 219 3.97 -17.02 -16.51
N ASP A 220 3.26 -18.15 -16.54
CA ASP A 220 2.32 -18.47 -17.63
C ASP A 220 1.16 -17.48 -17.69
N SER A 221 0.71 -16.98 -16.55
CA SER A 221 -0.36 -15.98 -16.47
C SER A 221 -0.16 -15.03 -15.30
N ASN A 222 -0.48 -13.76 -15.55
CA ASN A 222 -0.58 -12.70 -14.53
C ASN A 222 -1.99 -12.08 -14.53
N SER A 223 -3.00 -12.82 -14.99
CA SER A 223 -4.38 -12.33 -15.00
C SER A 223 -4.96 -12.24 -13.58
N ALA A 224 -5.93 -11.36 -13.39
CA ALA A 224 -6.57 -11.15 -12.08
C ALA A 224 -7.27 -12.41 -11.50
N GLY A 225 -7.61 -13.39 -12.34
CA GLY A 225 -8.18 -14.67 -11.90
C GLY A 225 -7.13 -15.73 -11.57
N CYS A 226 -5.87 -15.45 -11.84
CA CYS A 226 -4.73 -16.31 -11.60
C CYS A 226 -3.93 -15.72 -10.45
N VAL A 227 -4.13 -16.23 -9.24
CA VAL A 227 -3.55 -15.66 -8.01
C VAL A 227 -2.36 -16.50 -7.58
N ALA A 228 -1.20 -15.86 -7.43
CA ALA A 228 -0.01 -16.49 -6.88
C ALA A 228 -0.32 -17.05 -5.48
N GLY A 229 0.09 -18.30 -5.22
CA GLY A 229 -0.21 -18.96 -3.95
C GLY A 229 -1.61 -19.57 -3.84
N ALA A 230 -2.47 -19.49 -4.90
CA ALA A 230 -3.82 -20.08 -4.88
C ALA A 230 -4.23 -20.63 -6.25
N ASN A 231 -4.99 -21.74 -6.27
CA ASN A 231 -5.64 -22.31 -7.47
C ASN A 231 -4.72 -22.50 -8.69
N GLN A 232 -3.49 -22.98 -8.49
CA GLN A 232 -2.51 -23.19 -9.53
C GLN A 232 -1.86 -24.58 -9.46
N SER A 233 -1.12 -24.97 -10.52
CA SER A 233 -0.37 -26.20 -10.60
C SER A 233 0.90 -26.00 -11.43
N ARG A 234 1.82 -26.98 -11.39
CA ARG A 234 3.09 -26.92 -12.13
C ARG A 234 2.96 -26.65 -13.64
N GLY A 235 1.83 -26.96 -14.24
CA GLY A 235 1.59 -26.74 -15.67
C GLY A 235 0.70 -25.54 -15.98
N ASP A 236 0.25 -24.82 -14.96
CA ASP A 236 -0.64 -23.67 -15.06
C ASP A 236 -0.31 -22.71 -13.92
N ALA A 237 0.87 -22.10 -14.04
CA ALA A 237 1.44 -21.27 -12.98
C ALA A 237 0.96 -19.84 -13.07
N CYS A 238 0.34 -19.39 -12.00
CA CYS A 238 0.02 -18.01 -11.79
C CYS A 238 1.24 -17.25 -11.29
N GLY A 239 1.56 -16.15 -11.94
CA GLY A 239 2.45 -15.14 -11.38
C GLY A 239 1.71 -14.20 -10.46
N PHE A 240 2.41 -13.16 -10.05
CA PHE A 240 1.82 -12.09 -9.27
C PHE A 240 0.95 -11.24 -10.19
N ALA A 241 -0.36 -11.25 -9.96
CA ALA A 241 -1.29 -10.41 -10.72
C ALA A 241 -0.86 -8.94 -10.61
N GLN A 242 -1.12 -8.18 -11.68
CA GLN A 242 -0.93 -6.74 -11.59
C GLN A 242 -1.81 -6.19 -10.47
N ALA A 243 -1.18 -5.67 -9.42
CA ALA A 243 -1.88 -5.04 -8.31
C ALA A 243 -2.51 -3.72 -8.78
N ALA A 244 -3.58 -3.32 -8.11
CA ALA A 244 -3.93 -1.91 -8.00
C ALA A 244 -3.48 -1.43 -6.61
N VAL A 245 -3.03 -0.19 -6.51
CA VAL A 245 -2.80 0.44 -5.21
C VAL A 245 -3.95 1.38 -4.94
N THR A 246 -4.78 1.03 -3.97
CA THR A 246 -6.02 1.75 -3.69
C THR A 246 -6.02 2.43 -2.33
N LYS A 247 -6.85 3.45 -2.19
CA LYS A 247 -7.11 4.17 -0.93
C LYS A 247 -8.36 3.60 -0.31
N ILE A 248 -8.34 3.35 1.00
CA ILE A 248 -9.49 2.84 1.74
C ILE A 248 -9.78 3.66 2.98
N THR A 249 -11.05 3.68 3.36
CA THR A 249 -11.52 4.31 4.60
C THR A 249 -12.50 3.41 5.35
N SER A 250 -12.67 3.68 6.64
CA SER A 250 -13.77 3.11 7.42
C SER A 250 -15.13 3.57 6.88
N ALA A 251 -16.19 2.82 7.18
CA ALA A 251 -17.55 3.10 6.72
C ALA A 251 -18.03 4.53 7.06
N GLU A 252 -17.68 5.02 8.23
CA GLU A 252 -18.15 6.30 8.75
C GLU A 252 -17.31 7.51 8.29
N PHE A 253 -16.16 7.31 7.68
CA PHE A 253 -15.19 8.36 7.35
C PHE A 253 -15.81 9.52 6.57
N ALA A 254 -16.55 9.22 5.50
CA ALA A 254 -17.17 10.22 4.65
C ALA A 254 -18.23 11.07 5.37
N SER A 255 -18.95 10.48 6.33
CA SER A 255 -19.95 11.20 7.12
C SER A 255 -19.35 12.04 8.25
N ARG A 256 -18.24 11.57 8.84
CA ARG A 256 -17.54 12.27 9.92
C ARG A 256 -16.67 13.42 9.41
N TRP A 257 -15.99 13.23 8.28
CA TRP A 257 -15.04 14.19 7.70
C TRP A 257 -15.26 14.33 6.19
N PRO A 258 -16.36 14.98 5.75
CA PRO A 258 -16.72 15.05 4.32
C PRO A 258 -15.69 15.79 3.45
N ASP A 259 -15.02 16.81 3.98
CA ASP A 259 -13.94 17.53 3.29
C ASP A 259 -12.65 16.69 3.21
N ALA A 260 -12.29 15.98 4.28
CA ALA A 260 -11.20 15.02 4.26
C ALA A 260 -11.47 13.86 3.28
N TYR A 261 -12.72 13.39 3.18
CA TYR A 261 -13.10 12.38 2.20
C TYR A 261 -12.96 12.88 0.76
N ALA A 262 -13.36 14.13 0.50
CA ALA A 262 -13.16 14.76 -0.80
C ALA A 262 -11.66 14.86 -1.16
N PHE A 263 -10.84 15.28 -0.20
CA PHE A 263 -9.38 15.28 -0.36
C PHE A 263 -8.85 13.86 -0.66
N VAL A 264 -9.18 12.86 0.14
CA VAL A 264 -8.69 11.47 -0.07
C VAL A 264 -9.11 10.95 -1.43
N THR A 265 -10.30 11.32 -1.91
CA THR A 265 -10.77 10.97 -3.25
C THR A 265 -9.86 11.54 -4.34
N ALA A 266 -9.46 12.81 -4.20
CA ALA A 266 -8.61 13.52 -5.16
C ALA A 266 -7.12 13.20 -5.02
N PHE A 267 -6.69 12.73 -3.83
CA PHE A 267 -5.29 12.44 -3.54
C PHE A 267 -4.73 11.36 -4.46
N SER A 268 -3.63 11.65 -5.12
CA SER A 268 -2.93 10.73 -6.01
C SER A 268 -1.43 10.98 -6.01
N LEU A 269 -0.65 9.94 -6.27
CA LEU A 269 0.79 9.98 -6.43
C LEU A 269 1.16 9.32 -7.75
N ASP A 270 2.07 9.94 -8.50
CA ASP A 270 2.72 9.25 -9.62
C ASP A 270 3.95 8.47 -9.17
N ASN A 271 4.39 7.54 -10.01
CA ASN A 271 5.54 6.68 -9.74
C ASN A 271 6.81 7.48 -9.45
N ASP A 272 7.07 8.54 -10.21
CA ASP A 272 8.30 9.33 -10.11
C ASP A 272 8.35 10.09 -8.77
N THR A 273 7.25 10.75 -8.41
CA THR A 273 7.14 11.46 -7.14
C THR A 273 7.34 10.51 -5.96
N ARG A 274 6.63 9.37 -5.94
CA ARG A 274 6.74 8.39 -4.86
C ARG A 274 8.16 7.82 -4.76
N THR A 275 8.71 7.40 -5.89
CA THR A 275 10.07 6.82 -5.96
C THR A 275 11.14 7.80 -5.48
N ALA A 276 11.03 9.08 -5.88
CA ALA A 276 11.96 10.11 -5.43
C ALA A 276 11.88 10.35 -3.93
N LEU A 277 10.67 10.36 -3.34
CA LEU A 277 10.49 10.53 -1.89
C LEU A 277 11.05 9.35 -1.10
N ILE A 278 10.79 8.10 -1.55
CA ILE A 278 11.36 6.90 -0.93
C ILE A 278 12.89 6.95 -0.97
N ARG A 279 13.49 7.32 -2.13
CA ARG A 279 14.94 7.42 -2.28
C ARG A 279 15.56 8.43 -1.30
N ARG A 280 14.90 9.55 -1.07
CA ARG A 280 15.39 10.55 -0.11
C ARG A 280 15.43 10.02 1.31
N VAL A 281 14.49 9.16 1.67
CA VAL A 281 14.48 8.49 2.97
C VAL A 281 15.57 7.43 3.04
N ASN A 282 15.58 6.47 2.10
CA ASN A 282 16.46 5.31 2.17
C ASN A 282 17.93 5.63 1.89
N GLU A 283 18.24 6.57 0.96
CA GLU A 283 19.61 6.84 0.51
C GLU A 283 20.17 8.16 1.03
N GLU A 284 19.34 9.20 1.21
CA GLU A 284 19.80 10.51 1.68
C GLU A 284 19.67 10.67 3.20
N GLY A 285 19.04 9.70 3.88
CA GLY A 285 18.92 9.65 5.34
C GLY A 285 17.96 10.68 5.94
N LEU A 286 17.02 11.22 5.14
CA LEU A 286 15.96 12.06 5.66
C LEU A 286 14.92 11.21 6.39
N THR A 287 14.30 11.80 7.41
CA THR A 287 13.03 11.23 7.89
C THR A 287 11.93 11.37 6.84
N VAL A 288 10.91 10.53 6.91
CA VAL A 288 9.76 10.61 5.99
C VAL A 288 9.09 11.98 6.11
N GLU A 289 8.96 12.52 7.33
CA GLU A 289 8.39 13.83 7.59
C GLU A 289 9.19 14.96 6.94
N GLU A 290 10.52 14.89 6.98
CA GLU A 290 11.39 15.87 6.32
C GLU A 290 11.25 15.80 4.79
N ALA A 291 11.30 14.58 4.22
CA ALA A 291 11.14 14.38 2.79
C ALA A 291 9.78 14.89 2.28
N VAL A 292 8.69 14.53 2.96
CA VAL A 292 7.33 14.97 2.66
C VAL A 292 7.17 16.48 2.84
N GLY A 293 7.66 17.04 3.96
CA GLY A 293 7.55 18.48 4.23
C GLY A 293 8.27 19.33 3.18
N GLN A 294 9.47 18.93 2.79
CA GLN A 294 10.24 19.62 1.73
C GLN A 294 9.55 19.48 0.36
N TRP A 295 8.97 18.31 0.07
CA TRP A 295 8.23 18.12 -1.18
C TRP A 295 6.97 18.99 -1.24
N LEU A 296 6.18 19.03 -0.18
CA LEU A 296 4.98 19.87 -0.09
C LEU A 296 5.31 21.36 -0.26
N GLU A 297 6.40 21.82 0.36
CA GLU A 297 6.83 23.22 0.23
C GLU A 297 7.22 23.56 -1.22
N ALA A 298 7.92 22.64 -1.90
CA ALA A 298 8.35 22.83 -3.29
C ALA A 298 7.22 22.65 -4.31
N ASN A 299 6.17 21.88 -3.96
CA ASN A 299 5.09 21.48 -4.89
C ASN A 299 3.71 21.95 -4.46
N LYS A 300 3.60 23.11 -3.80
CA LYS A 300 2.32 23.70 -3.35
C LYS A 300 1.21 23.71 -4.41
N PRO A 301 1.49 24.03 -5.70
CA PRO A 301 0.44 24.00 -6.72
C PRO A 301 -0.11 22.59 -6.99
N ALA A 302 0.75 21.57 -6.95
CA ALA A 302 0.33 20.17 -7.15
C ALA A 302 -0.52 19.70 -5.96
N ALA A 303 -0.10 19.97 -4.73
CA ALA A 303 -0.89 19.66 -3.53
C ALA A 303 -2.23 20.39 -3.47
N ALA A 304 -2.31 21.62 -3.97
CA ALA A 304 -3.54 22.40 -4.01
C ALA A 304 -4.64 21.77 -4.89
N VAL A 305 -4.28 20.95 -5.88
CA VAL A 305 -5.25 20.25 -6.74
C VAL A 305 -6.08 19.23 -5.93
N TRP A 306 -5.53 18.68 -4.86
CA TRP A 306 -6.22 17.70 -4.03
C TRP A 306 -7.26 18.33 -3.07
N ILE A 307 -7.17 19.62 -2.81
CA ILE A 307 -7.98 20.32 -1.79
C ILE A 307 -9.13 21.13 -2.41
N ASN A 308 -9.14 21.37 -3.75
CA ASN A 308 -10.10 22.24 -4.46
C ASN A 308 -11.28 21.48 -5.04
#